data_7ac544f99f28a30500ad2d6f60d6079d
#
_entry.id   7ac544f99f28a30500ad2d6f60d6079d
#
_cell.length_a   1.000
_cell.length_b   1.000
_cell.length_c   1.000
_cell.angle_alpha   90.00
_cell.angle_beta   90.00
_cell.angle_gamma   90.00
#
_symmetry.space_group_name_H-M   'P 1'
#
loop_
_entity.id
_entity.type
_entity.pdbx_description
1 polymer ?
#
loop_
_entity_poly.entity_id
_entity_poly.type
_entity_poly.pdbx_seq_one_letter_code
_entity_poly.pdbx_strand_id
1 'polypeptide(L)'
;MITRTRTLVAMLGSLACLAQVAVADPGSQRHHGNGGNVLQGEVIPSDIYDPLGLVSRDGQLISLQKGFSFTEGPAADRHGNVFFTDQPNDRIWKWNARNGKVSLFLEGTGRANGMIFDGDNLIAAADLHGEIWKIRPDGSHRVLVDNYQGKLLNGPNDVWVNPANGGLYITDPIFPRPYWDASDPRVQGWEPTHSEQAPQGKGGYVYFLPQGGKKLVRVTTEAMGWESDAWPNGVVGTPDGKKLYVNKWYYDNKGGTWVFDIKRDGTLKGMRKFSDWGGDGMSMDEQGNVYISNGEGVLAFDPDGNNILKIPTGGGATNNTFAGKDGRTLFITGPADQITAIRMNVRGADYGWCPNRRN
;
A
#
# COMPACT_ATOMS: atom_id res chain seq x y z
N MET A 1 -15.90 6.87 -46.08
CA MET A 1 -15.63 8.03 -45.24
C MET A 1 -16.58 7.97 -44.05
N ILE A 2 -16.17 7.43 -42.93
CA ILE A 2 -16.93 7.47 -41.67
C ILE A 2 -15.92 7.85 -40.59
N THR A 3 -16.02 9.10 -40.20
CA THR A 3 -15.21 9.70 -39.14
C THR A 3 -15.72 9.20 -37.80
N ARG A 4 -14.91 8.47 -37.05
CA ARG A 4 -15.19 8.14 -35.64
C ARG A 4 -14.54 9.16 -34.73
N THR A 5 -15.36 10.01 -34.15
CA THR A 5 -14.99 10.95 -33.09
C THR A 5 -14.75 10.16 -31.79
N ARG A 6 -13.55 10.23 -31.25
CA ARG A 6 -13.25 9.73 -29.91
C ARG A 6 -13.56 10.82 -28.90
N THR A 7 -14.52 10.59 -28.04
CA THR A 7 -14.86 11.47 -26.93
C THR A 7 -13.87 11.18 -25.77
N LEU A 8 -13.01 12.15 -25.51
CA LEU A 8 -12.13 12.17 -24.35
C LEU A 8 -12.94 12.72 -23.17
N VAL A 9 -13.24 11.92 -22.16
CA VAL A 9 -13.86 12.40 -20.92
C VAL A 9 -12.75 12.90 -20.01
N ALA A 10 -12.56 14.22 -19.99
CA ALA A 10 -11.74 14.88 -19.00
C ALA A 10 -12.60 15.17 -17.77
N MET A 11 -12.30 14.57 -16.64
CA MET A 11 -12.84 15.00 -15.35
C MET A 11 -12.03 16.21 -14.87
N LEU A 12 -12.54 17.40 -15.12
CA LEU A 12 -12.11 18.64 -14.48
C LEU A 12 -12.91 18.83 -13.21
N GLY A 13 -12.27 18.65 -12.07
CA GLY A 13 -12.80 19.08 -10.78
C GLY A 13 -12.66 20.58 -10.62
N SER A 14 -13.77 21.29 -10.54
CA SER A 14 -13.82 22.74 -10.31
C SER A 14 -13.51 23.06 -8.84
N LEU A 15 -12.49 23.91 -8.62
CA LEU A 15 -12.26 24.61 -7.35
C LEU A 15 -13.39 25.61 -7.11
N ALA A 16 -14.14 25.40 -6.04
CA ALA A 16 -14.94 26.47 -5.43
C ALA A 16 -14.39 26.72 -4.02
N CYS A 17 -13.75 27.88 -3.88
CA CYS A 17 -13.26 28.39 -2.59
C CYS A 17 -14.46 28.99 -1.83
N LEU A 18 -14.89 28.37 -0.74
CA LEU A 18 -15.82 28.95 0.23
C LEU A 18 -15.16 28.90 1.60
N ALA A 19 -14.82 30.07 2.09
CA ALA A 19 -14.41 30.27 3.47
C ALA A 19 -15.61 29.98 4.39
N GLN A 20 -15.46 29.02 5.29
CA GLN A 20 -16.41 28.82 6.38
C GLN A 20 -15.75 29.09 7.74
N VAL A 21 -16.47 29.91 8.48
CA VAL A 21 -16.21 30.37 9.83
C VAL A 21 -16.25 29.18 10.79
N ALA A 22 -15.25 29.05 11.64
CA ALA A 22 -15.20 28.05 12.69
C ALA A 22 -16.28 28.33 13.74
N VAL A 23 -17.22 27.41 13.87
CA VAL A 23 -18.10 27.29 15.04
C VAL A 23 -17.55 26.17 15.90
N ALA A 24 -17.18 26.49 17.13
CA ALA A 24 -16.74 25.53 18.12
C ALA A 24 -17.92 24.66 18.57
N ASP A 25 -17.79 23.33 18.44
CA ASP A 25 -18.74 22.35 18.93
C ASP A 25 -18.33 21.86 20.34
N PRO A 26 -19.21 21.94 21.35
CA PRO A 26 -18.93 21.44 22.69
C PRO A 26 -19.45 20.00 22.84
N GLY A 27 -18.63 18.99 22.55
CA GLY A 27 -19.07 17.61 22.71
C GLY A 27 -18.01 16.53 22.62
N SER A 28 -16.79 16.74 23.17
CA SER A 28 -15.85 15.62 23.30
C SER A 28 -16.22 14.75 24.52
N GLN A 29 -16.99 13.69 24.32
CA GLN A 29 -17.13 12.67 25.33
C GLN A 29 -15.85 11.85 25.44
N ARG A 30 -15.17 11.96 26.58
CA ARG A 30 -14.04 11.10 26.94
C ARG A 30 -14.59 9.75 27.40
N HIS A 31 -14.44 8.73 26.57
CA HIS A 31 -14.66 7.37 27.01
C HIS A 31 -13.42 6.87 27.76
N HIS A 32 -13.56 6.60 29.04
CA HIS A 32 -12.56 5.89 29.85
C HIS A 32 -12.70 4.38 29.59
N GLY A 33 -11.85 3.85 28.72
CA GLY A 33 -11.66 2.41 28.51
C GLY A 33 -10.26 1.97 28.96
N ASN A 34 -10.19 0.86 29.63
CA ASN A 34 -8.97 0.22 30.15
C ASN A 34 -7.84 0.18 29.14
N GLY A 35 -6.70 0.87 29.42
CA GLY A 35 -5.34 0.60 28.95
C GLY A 35 -5.03 0.39 27.45
N GLY A 36 -5.99 0.33 26.56
CA GLY A 36 -5.83 0.23 25.11
C GLY A 36 -5.69 1.61 24.47
N ASN A 37 -4.93 1.73 23.39
CA ASN A 37 -4.79 2.96 22.64
C ASN A 37 -6.17 3.46 22.15
N VAL A 38 -6.71 4.49 22.79
CA VAL A 38 -7.93 5.14 22.34
C VAL A 38 -7.58 5.90 21.07
N LEU A 39 -8.22 5.52 19.96
CA LEU A 39 -8.12 6.27 18.71
C LEU A 39 -8.81 7.63 18.90
N GLN A 40 -8.13 8.70 18.53
CA GLN A 40 -8.66 10.06 18.64
C GLN A 40 -9.02 10.56 17.24
N GLY A 41 -10.25 11.03 17.04
CA GLY A 41 -10.72 11.51 15.76
C GLY A 41 -12.24 11.52 15.67
N GLU A 42 -12.74 11.76 14.48
CA GLU A 42 -14.17 11.76 14.16
C GLU A 42 -14.62 10.32 13.84
N VAL A 43 -15.74 9.88 14.43
CA VAL A 43 -16.36 8.59 14.09
C VAL A 43 -16.95 8.66 12.69
N ILE A 44 -16.53 7.74 11.83
CA ILE A 44 -17.12 7.55 10.50
C ILE A 44 -18.21 6.46 10.64
N PRO A 45 -19.47 6.76 10.36
CA PRO A 45 -20.49 5.72 10.25
C PRO A 45 -20.12 4.68 9.20
N SER A 46 -20.09 3.42 9.60
CA SER A 46 -19.70 2.33 8.70
C SER A 46 -20.54 1.09 8.99
N ASP A 47 -21.14 0.52 7.95
CA ASP A 47 -21.89 -0.75 8.04
C ASP A 47 -20.90 -1.91 7.86
N ILE A 48 -20.25 -2.26 8.96
CA ILE A 48 -19.19 -3.27 8.98
C ILE A 48 -19.79 -4.66 8.94
N TYR A 49 -19.42 -5.46 7.94
CA TYR A 49 -19.70 -6.89 7.90
C TYR A 49 -18.54 -7.65 8.58
N ASP A 50 -18.81 -8.28 9.71
CA ASP A 50 -17.81 -8.98 10.53
C ASP A 50 -18.41 -10.20 11.23
N PRO A 51 -18.69 -11.29 10.50
CA PRO A 51 -19.33 -12.48 11.08
C PRO A 51 -18.42 -13.24 12.05
N LEU A 52 -17.10 -13.01 12.02
CA LEU A 52 -16.12 -13.72 12.86
C LEU A 52 -15.64 -12.89 14.07
N GLY A 53 -16.07 -11.63 14.20
CA GLY A 53 -15.67 -10.78 15.30
C GLY A 53 -14.20 -10.37 15.24
N LEU A 54 -13.67 -10.09 14.04
CA LEU A 54 -12.31 -9.60 13.84
C LEU A 54 -12.13 -8.15 14.31
N VAL A 55 -13.19 -7.34 14.25
CA VAL A 55 -13.21 -5.99 14.81
C VAL A 55 -13.48 -6.08 16.31
N SER A 56 -12.84 -5.23 17.11
CA SER A 56 -13.10 -5.21 18.53
C SER A 56 -14.53 -4.77 18.81
N ARG A 57 -15.14 -5.27 19.90
CA ARG A 57 -16.54 -4.99 20.25
C ARG A 57 -16.89 -3.50 20.25
N ASP A 58 -15.96 -2.66 20.69
CA ASP A 58 -16.09 -1.21 20.71
C ASP A 58 -15.37 -0.52 19.54
N GLY A 59 -14.98 -1.32 18.52
CA GLY A 59 -14.23 -0.84 17.36
C GLY A 59 -15.12 -0.01 16.46
N GLN A 60 -14.83 1.28 16.39
CA GLN A 60 -15.42 2.22 15.45
C GLN A 60 -14.38 2.66 14.44
N LEU A 61 -14.80 2.91 13.21
CA LEU A 61 -13.94 3.52 12.20
C LEU A 61 -13.76 4.99 12.55
N ILE A 62 -12.52 5.40 12.76
CA ILE A 62 -12.15 6.75 13.19
C ILE A 62 -11.36 7.45 12.07
N SER A 63 -11.82 8.63 11.65
CA SER A 63 -11.02 9.55 10.84
C SER A 63 -9.99 10.20 11.75
N LEU A 64 -8.71 9.87 11.55
CA LEU A 64 -7.62 10.39 12.38
C LEU A 64 -7.20 11.79 11.94
N GLN A 65 -7.15 12.05 10.64
CA GLN A 65 -6.83 13.34 10.04
C GLN A 65 -7.23 13.39 8.57
N LYS A 66 -7.58 14.59 8.11
CA LYS A 66 -7.88 14.94 6.71
C LYS A 66 -6.95 16.06 6.22
N GLY A 67 -7.01 16.35 4.93
CA GLY A 67 -6.28 17.48 4.32
C GLY A 67 -5.01 17.06 3.60
N PHE A 68 -4.87 15.80 3.23
CA PHE A 68 -3.83 15.31 2.33
C PHE A 68 -4.29 15.40 0.87
N SER A 69 -3.38 15.16 -0.07
CA SER A 69 -3.75 15.08 -1.49
C SER A 69 -4.08 13.64 -1.93
N PHE A 70 -3.24 12.68 -1.55
CA PHE A 70 -3.44 11.25 -1.80
C PHE A 70 -2.55 10.45 -0.87
N THR A 71 -3.16 9.80 0.13
CA THR A 71 -2.45 9.03 1.12
C THR A 71 -2.26 7.59 0.68
N GLU A 72 -1.03 7.05 0.88
CA GLU A 72 -0.62 5.71 0.48
C GLU A 72 0.44 5.13 1.42
N GLY A 73 0.90 3.92 1.13
CA GLY A 73 2.06 3.25 1.65
C GLY A 73 2.23 3.22 3.15
N PRO A 74 1.19 2.90 3.94
CA PRO A 74 1.30 2.91 5.40
C PRO A 74 2.22 1.79 5.87
N ALA A 75 3.26 2.14 6.62
CA ALA A 75 4.21 1.22 7.21
C ALA A 75 4.32 1.44 8.73
N ALA A 76 4.15 0.38 9.51
CA ALA A 76 4.25 0.45 10.96
C ALA A 76 5.68 0.20 11.45
N ASP A 77 6.20 1.07 12.33
CA ASP A 77 7.46 0.84 13.00
C ASP A 77 7.30 -0.14 14.19
N ARG A 78 8.42 -0.58 14.77
CA ARG A 78 8.42 -1.48 15.94
C ARG A 78 7.74 -0.92 17.20
N HIS A 79 7.40 0.36 17.22
CA HIS A 79 6.68 1.02 18.30
C HIS A 79 5.19 1.20 18.00
N GLY A 80 4.76 0.72 16.83
CA GLY A 80 3.38 0.80 16.35
C GLY A 80 2.99 2.18 15.78
N ASN A 81 3.96 3.11 15.60
CA ASN A 81 3.69 4.33 14.83
C ASN A 81 3.58 3.98 13.35
N VAL A 82 2.81 4.76 12.60
CA VAL A 82 2.65 4.56 11.17
C VAL A 82 3.28 5.72 10.41
N PHE A 83 4.11 5.38 9.43
CA PHE A 83 4.57 6.29 8.41
C PHE A 83 3.73 6.04 7.16
N PHE A 84 3.28 7.10 6.51
CA PHE A 84 2.46 7.01 5.32
C PHE A 84 2.82 8.13 4.34
N THR A 85 2.61 7.90 3.07
CA THR A 85 2.93 8.85 2.01
C THR A 85 1.74 9.76 1.72
N ASP A 86 2.03 10.98 1.32
CA ASP A 86 1.15 11.89 0.62
C ASP A 86 1.82 12.16 -0.73
N GLN A 87 1.62 11.23 -1.65
CA GLN A 87 2.42 11.05 -2.86
C GLN A 87 2.47 12.30 -3.76
N PRO A 88 1.35 12.98 -4.08
CA PRO A 88 1.40 14.17 -4.94
C PRO A 88 2.16 15.35 -4.30
N ASN A 89 2.19 15.40 -2.97
CA ASN A 89 2.90 16.44 -2.20
C ASN A 89 4.35 16.08 -1.90
N ASP A 90 4.82 14.92 -2.37
CA ASP A 90 6.20 14.44 -2.19
C ASP A 90 6.62 14.38 -0.71
N ARG A 91 5.72 13.85 0.17
CA ARG A 91 5.87 13.86 1.61
C ARG A 91 5.63 12.49 2.22
N ILE A 92 6.36 12.20 3.30
CA ILE A 92 6.07 11.13 4.25
C ILE A 92 5.68 11.76 5.57
N TRP A 93 4.54 11.34 6.10
CA TRP A 93 4.00 11.74 7.38
C TRP A 93 4.15 10.61 8.40
N LYS A 94 4.09 10.94 9.68
CA LYS A 94 4.12 9.98 10.79
C LYS A 94 2.94 10.21 11.72
N TRP A 95 2.13 9.16 11.88
CA TRP A 95 1.15 9.08 12.97
C TRP A 95 1.81 8.42 14.18
N ASN A 96 1.70 9.04 15.35
CA ASN A 96 2.27 8.55 16.60
C ASN A 96 1.23 7.76 17.38
N ALA A 97 1.44 6.44 17.54
CA ALA A 97 0.52 5.53 18.23
C ALA A 97 0.30 5.85 19.71
N ARG A 98 1.20 6.61 20.35
CA ARG A 98 1.10 6.93 21.78
C ARG A 98 0.14 8.08 22.05
N ASN A 99 0.11 9.09 21.17
CA ASN A 99 -0.62 10.34 21.40
C ASN A 99 -1.55 10.75 20.26
N GLY A 100 -1.65 9.93 19.20
CA GLY A 100 -2.50 10.18 18.03
C GLY A 100 -2.06 11.32 17.12
N LYS A 101 -0.93 11.98 17.40
CA LYS A 101 -0.49 13.14 16.62
C LYS A 101 0.10 12.70 15.28
N VAL A 102 -0.22 13.46 14.24
CA VAL A 102 0.40 13.38 12.92
C VAL A 102 1.42 14.49 12.77
N SER A 103 2.58 14.18 12.25
CA SER A 103 3.67 15.14 11.99
C SER A 103 4.37 14.80 10.69
N LEU A 104 4.89 15.81 10.02
CA LEU A 104 5.74 15.61 8.85
C LEU A 104 7.03 14.89 9.27
N PHE A 105 7.41 13.85 8.54
CA PHE A 105 8.66 13.12 8.74
C PHE A 105 9.70 13.52 7.69
N LEU A 106 9.33 13.57 6.42
CA LEU A 106 10.26 13.83 5.33
C LEU A 106 9.56 14.52 4.16
N GLU A 107 10.25 15.49 3.54
CA GLU A 107 9.93 16.07 2.23
C GLU A 107 10.99 15.67 1.21
N GLY A 108 10.66 15.67 -0.08
CA GLY A 108 11.57 15.24 -1.13
C GLY A 108 11.80 13.73 -1.09
N THR A 109 10.72 12.96 -1.12
CA THR A 109 10.70 11.51 -0.94
C THR A 109 10.84 10.74 -2.24
N GLY A 110 11.02 11.45 -3.37
CA GLY A 110 10.93 10.86 -4.72
C GLY A 110 9.50 10.44 -5.04
N ARG A 111 8.50 11.13 -4.47
CA ARG A 111 7.08 10.81 -4.54
C ARG A 111 6.81 9.35 -4.17
N ALA A 112 7.37 8.94 -3.04
CA ALA A 112 7.22 7.59 -2.54
C ALA A 112 5.75 7.16 -2.50
N ASN A 113 5.51 5.90 -2.90
CA ASN A 113 4.21 5.25 -2.84
C ASN A 113 4.19 4.21 -1.72
N GLY A 114 4.27 2.91 -2.01
CA GLY A 114 4.32 1.86 -1.01
C GLY A 114 5.60 1.87 -0.18
N MET A 115 5.46 1.50 1.09
CA MET A 115 6.58 1.46 2.03
C MET A 115 6.50 0.26 2.97
N ILE A 116 7.65 -0.17 3.48
CA ILE A 116 7.75 -1.18 4.53
C ILE A 116 8.98 -0.94 5.40
N PHE A 117 8.94 -1.31 6.67
CA PHE A 117 10.13 -1.28 7.53
C PHE A 117 11.01 -2.51 7.34
N ASP A 118 12.32 -2.28 7.20
CA ASP A 118 13.40 -3.27 7.32
C ASP A 118 14.30 -2.87 8.51
N GLY A 119 14.02 -3.45 9.65
CA GLY A 119 14.58 -3.01 10.93
C GLY A 119 14.10 -1.60 11.29
N ASP A 120 15.03 -0.69 11.49
CA ASP A 120 14.74 0.72 11.78
C ASP A 120 14.67 1.59 10.52
N ASN A 121 14.95 1.02 9.35
CA ASN A 121 14.94 1.76 8.10
C ASN A 121 13.63 1.53 7.35
N LEU A 122 13.18 2.56 6.67
CA LEU A 122 12.03 2.51 5.80
C LEU A 122 12.48 2.21 4.37
N ILE A 123 11.92 1.19 3.76
CA ILE A 123 12.07 0.92 2.32
C ILE A 123 10.88 1.59 1.63
N ALA A 124 11.14 2.35 0.59
CA ALA A 124 10.12 3.11 -0.12
C ALA A 124 10.24 2.94 -1.63
N ALA A 125 9.11 2.77 -2.29
CA ALA A 125 8.99 2.80 -3.74
C ALA A 125 8.94 4.27 -4.20
N ALA A 126 10.06 4.83 -4.64
CA ALA A 126 10.21 6.22 -5.08
C ALA A 126 9.82 6.34 -6.57
N ASP A 127 8.51 6.47 -6.81
CA ASP A 127 7.88 6.43 -8.12
C ASP A 127 8.43 7.49 -9.10
N LEU A 128 8.70 8.72 -8.61
CA LEU A 128 9.16 9.82 -9.46
C LEU A 128 10.39 9.47 -10.30
N HIS A 129 11.32 8.73 -9.70
CA HIS A 129 12.59 8.39 -10.33
C HIS A 129 12.67 6.92 -10.77
N GLY A 130 11.64 6.11 -10.51
CA GLY A 130 11.68 4.67 -10.77
C GLY A 130 12.69 3.95 -9.88
N GLU A 131 12.80 4.33 -8.63
CA GLU A 131 13.82 3.87 -7.69
C GLU A 131 13.22 3.19 -6.46
N ILE A 132 13.99 2.35 -5.81
CA ILE A 132 13.71 1.86 -4.46
C ILE A 132 14.71 2.47 -3.50
N TRP A 133 14.21 3.16 -2.50
CA TRP A 133 15.02 3.85 -1.50
C TRP A 133 15.07 3.10 -0.19
N LYS A 134 16.18 3.22 0.52
CA LYS A 134 16.31 2.89 1.95
C LYS A 134 16.53 4.17 2.73
N ILE A 135 15.52 4.58 3.48
CA ILE A 135 15.48 5.81 4.27
C ILE A 135 15.82 5.47 5.72
N ARG A 136 16.73 6.21 6.33
CA ARG A 136 17.11 6.07 7.74
C ARG A 136 16.17 6.87 8.65
N PRO A 137 16.22 6.62 9.98
CA PRO A 137 15.43 7.39 10.95
C PRO A 137 15.70 8.90 10.94
N ASP A 138 16.87 9.35 10.48
CA ASP A 138 17.24 10.75 10.32
C ASP A 138 16.74 11.39 9.01
N GLY A 139 16.02 10.63 8.18
CA GLY A 139 15.52 11.06 6.87
C GLY A 139 16.53 10.92 5.73
N SER A 140 17.81 10.65 6.01
CA SER A 140 18.77 10.39 4.94
C SER A 140 18.44 9.11 4.19
N HIS A 141 18.65 9.09 2.88
CA HIS A 141 18.34 7.90 2.09
C HIS A 141 19.50 7.48 1.18
N ARG A 142 19.39 6.27 0.66
CA ARG A 142 20.20 5.76 -0.44
C ARG A 142 19.33 4.93 -1.38
N VAL A 143 19.64 4.97 -2.66
CA VAL A 143 19.04 4.11 -3.67
C VAL A 143 19.53 2.68 -3.46
N LEU A 144 18.59 1.72 -3.41
CA LEU A 144 18.90 0.29 -3.41
C LEU A 144 19.02 -0.25 -4.83
N VAL A 145 18.07 0.14 -5.68
CA VAL A 145 18.03 -0.22 -7.09
C VAL A 145 17.21 0.82 -7.86
N ASP A 146 17.56 1.08 -9.10
CA ASP A 146 16.99 2.08 -10.00
C ASP A 146 16.67 1.52 -11.40
N ASN A 147 17.00 0.26 -11.66
CA ASN A 147 16.81 -0.32 -12.98
C ASN A 147 16.63 -1.84 -12.96
N TYR A 148 16.06 -2.36 -14.04
CA TYR A 148 16.11 -3.76 -14.40
C TYR A 148 16.80 -3.91 -15.76
N GLN A 149 17.93 -4.62 -15.78
CA GLN A 149 18.76 -4.85 -16.99
C GLN A 149 19.17 -3.56 -17.73
N GLY A 150 19.41 -2.48 -16.97
CA GLY A 150 19.81 -1.18 -17.52
C GLY A 150 18.64 -0.31 -17.99
N LYS A 151 17.39 -0.75 -17.83
CA LYS A 151 16.20 0.03 -18.14
C LYS A 151 15.54 0.54 -16.87
N LEU A 152 15.04 1.76 -16.90
CA LEU A 152 14.33 2.39 -15.79
C LEU A 152 13.12 1.55 -15.36
N LEU A 153 12.81 1.50 -14.08
CA LEU A 153 11.54 0.94 -13.61
C LEU A 153 10.38 1.84 -14.08
N ASN A 154 9.21 1.23 -14.26
CA ASN A 154 8.03 1.94 -14.79
C ASN A 154 7.49 3.00 -13.81
N GLY A 155 7.49 2.66 -12.55
CA GLY A 155 7.00 3.42 -11.40
C GLY A 155 6.66 2.44 -10.30
N PRO A 156 7.68 2.05 -9.50
CA PRO A 156 7.48 1.06 -8.45
C PRO A 156 6.37 1.52 -7.50
N ASN A 157 5.47 0.58 -7.20
CA ASN A 157 4.26 0.90 -6.47
C ASN A 157 4.32 0.41 -5.02
N ASP A 158 4.46 -0.90 -4.78
CA ASP A 158 4.45 -1.44 -3.43
C ASP A 158 5.61 -2.40 -3.19
N VAL A 159 5.93 -2.63 -1.92
CA VAL A 159 7.13 -3.37 -1.51
C VAL A 159 6.84 -4.28 -0.32
N TRP A 160 7.41 -5.48 -0.32
CA TRP A 160 7.36 -6.39 0.80
C TRP A 160 8.71 -7.07 1.05
N VAL A 161 9.17 -7.06 2.31
CA VAL A 161 10.41 -7.74 2.74
C VAL A 161 10.10 -9.15 3.20
N ASN A 162 10.70 -10.15 2.55
CA ASN A 162 10.53 -11.54 2.96
C ASN A 162 11.30 -11.81 4.27
N PRO A 163 10.61 -12.18 5.34
CA PRO A 163 11.24 -12.44 6.64
C PRO A 163 12.22 -13.61 6.64
N ALA A 164 12.01 -14.57 5.79
CA ALA A 164 12.83 -15.78 5.78
C ALA A 164 14.20 -15.58 5.13
N ASN A 165 14.33 -14.66 4.17
CA ASN A 165 15.58 -14.48 3.42
C ASN A 165 16.03 -13.00 3.31
N GLY A 166 15.26 -12.04 3.85
CA GLY A 166 15.55 -10.61 3.81
C GLY A 166 15.51 -9.98 2.41
N GLY A 167 15.05 -10.72 1.40
CA GLY A 167 14.89 -10.20 0.06
C GLY A 167 13.62 -9.36 -0.09
N LEU A 168 13.60 -8.46 -1.05
CA LEU A 168 12.53 -7.50 -1.27
C LEU A 168 11.75 -7.86 -2.53
N TYR A 169 10.43 -7.96 -2.41
CA TYR A 169 9.52 -8.03 -3.56
C TYR A 169 8.99 -6.65 -3.86
N ILE A 170 8.91 -6.31 -5.14
CA ILE A 170 8.57 -4.98 -5.64
C ILE A 170 7.56 -5.15 -6.76
N THR A 171 6.44 -4.47 -6.67
CA THR A 171 5.51 -4.34 -7.79
C THR A 171 5.87 -3.11 -8.61
N ASP A 172 5.89 -3.28 -9.93
CA ASP A 172 6.29 -2.22 -10.85
C ASP A 172 5.30 -2.10 -12.02
N PRO A 173 4.09 -1.61 -11.72
CA PRO A 173 3.09 -1.30 -12.75
C PRO A 173 3.48 -0.02 -13.46
N ILE A 174 2.73 0.32 -14.52
CA ILE A 174 2.81 1.64 -15.13
C ILE A 174 1.50 2.40 -14.93
N PHE A 175 1.50 3.29 -13.94
CA PHE A 175 0.40 4.20 -13.71
C PHE A 175 0.83 5.61 -14.12
N PRO A 176 0.25 6.22 -15.17
CA PRO A 176 0.58 7.60 -15.53
C PRO A 176 0.33 8.53 -14.36
N ARG A 177 1.32 9.36 -14.08
CA ARG A 177 1.25 10.30 -12.98
C ARG A 177 1.16 11.73 -13.50
N PRO A 178 0.29 12.59 -12.95
CA PRO A 178 0.15 13.97 -13.39
C PRO A 178 1.40 14.84 -13.11
N TYR A 179 2.30 14.38 -12.27
CA TYR A 179 3.55 15.06 -11.94
C TYR A 179 4.75 14.61 -12.77
N TRP A 180 4.60 13.62 -13.64
CA TRP A 180 5.61 13.35 -14.66
C TRP A 180 5.55 14.45 -15.70
N ASP A 181 6.66 15.15 -15.88
CA ASP A 181 6.71 16.21 -16.89
C ASP A 181 6.77 15.64 -18.33
N ALA A 182 6.56 16.51 -19.31
CA ALA A 182 6.51 16.10 -20.71
C ALA A 182 7.85 15.55 -21.23
N SER A 183 8.97 15.79 -20.54
CA SER A 183 10.29 15.25 -20.87
C SER A 183 10.57 13.91 -20.21
N ASP A 184 9.74 13.49 -19.25
CA ASP A 184 9.88 12.17 -18.64
C ASP A 184 9.70 11.09 -19.71
N PRO A 185 10.70 10.21 -19.89
CA PRO A 185 10.62 9.17 -20.93
C PRO A 185 9.34 8.32 -20.80
N ARG A 186 8.83 8.10 -19.59
CA ARG A 186 7.59 7.35 -19.34
C ARG A 186 6.35 8.04 -19.86
N VAL A 187 6.39 9.36 -20.08
CA VAL A 187 5.30 10.16 -20.66
C VAL A 187 5.37 10.17 -22.18
N GLN A 188 6.57 10.12 -22.74
CA GLN A 188 6.81 10.30 -24.18
C GLN A 188 6.43 9.11 -25.05
N GLY A 189 5.53 8.30 -24.68
CA GLY A 189 5.00 7.33 -25.63
C GLY A 189 4.93 5.92 -25.10
N TRP A 190 5.20 5.72 -23.83
CA TRP A 190 4.98 4.39 -23.26
C TRP A 190 5.75 3.30 -24.01
N GLU A 191 6.85 3.71 -24.64
CA GLU A 191 7.72 2.80 -25.32
C GLU A 191 8.41 1.90 -24.28
N PRO A 192 8.62 0.61 -24.54
CA PRO A 192 9.29 -0.30 -23.63
C PRO A 192 10.79 -0.02 -23.53
N THR A 193 11.15 1.25 -23.56
CA THR A 193 12.53 1.70 -23.45
C THR A 193 13.01 1.77 -22.02
N HIS A 194 12.09 1.79 -21.06
CA HIS A 194 12.42 2.04 -19.66
C HIS A 194 12.62 0.76 -18.87
N SER A 195 11.73 -0.20 -19.04
CA SER A 195 11.90 -1.56 -18.54
C SER A 195 11.47 -2.55 -19.61
N GLU A 196 11.58 -3.86 -19.37
CA GLU A 196 10.98 -4.85 -20.25
C GLU A 196 9.46 -4.84 -20.16
N GLN A 197 8.94 -4.01 -19.32
CA GLN A 197 7.52 -3.89 -19.06
C GLN A 197 6.93 -2.88 -20.01
N ALA A 198 5.75 -3.18 -20.39
CA ALA A 198 4.78 -2.29 -20.92
C ALA A 198 5.16 -1.43 -22.12
N PRO A 199 4.96 -1.92 -23.29
CA PRO A 199 4.59 -1.03 -24.36
C PRO A 199 3.17 -0.50 -24.10
N GLN A 200 3.01 0.83 -24.09
CA GLN A 200 1.72 1.50 -24.27
C GLN A 200 0.61 1.13 -23.27
N GLY A 201 0.85 1.32 -21.98
CA GLY A 201 -0.15 1.08 -20.97
C GLY A 201 -0.46 -0.39 -20.73
N LYS A 202 0.42 -1.27 -21.14
CA LYS A 202 0.34 -2.68 -20.81
C LYS A 202 1.21 -2.95 -19.60
N GLY A 203 0.59 -3.46 -18.61
CA GLY A 203 1.08 -4.23 -17.51
C GLY A 203 2.30 -3.81 -16.78
N GLY A 204 2.70 -4.74 -15.98
CA GLY A 204 3.87 -4.66 -15.13
C GLY A 204 4.19 -6.01 -14.56
N TYR A 205 5.29 -6.07 -13.84
CA TYR A 205 5.79 -7.31 -13.27
C TYR A 205 6.12 -7.13 -11.79
N VAL A 206 6.30 -8.26 -11.12
CA VAL A 206 6.87 -8.30 -9.78
C VAL A 206 8.33 -8.67 -9.90
N TYR A 207 9.16 -7.91 -9.19
CA TYR A 207 10.59 -8.14 -9.09
C TYR A 207 10.99 -8.60 -7.70
N PHE A 208 12.09 -9.31 -7.62
CA PHE A 208 12.76 -9.71 -6.39
C PHE A 208 14.17 -9.13 -6.36
N LEU A 209 14.50 -8.43 -5.28
CA LEU A 209 15.86 -8.00 -4.97
C LEU A 209 16.40 -8.88 -3.83
N PRO A 210 17.39 -9.75 -4.08
CA PRO A 210 18.02 -10.52 -3.02
C PRO A 210 18.60 -9.64 -1.92
N GLN A 211 18.60 -10.10 -0.67
CA GLN A 211 19.21 -9.36 0.43
C GLN A 211 20.66 -8.98 0.13
N GLY A 212 20.97 -7.68 0.22
CA GLY A 212 22.30 -7.16 -0.14
C GLY A 212 22.63 -7.19 -1.63
N GLY A 213 21.73 -7.66 -2.48
CA GLY A 213 21.86 -7.66 -3.92
C GLY A 213 21.74 -6.26 -4.52
N LYS A 214 22.17 -6.14 -5.78
CA LYS A 214 22.10 -4.90 -6.58
C LYS A 214 21.38 -5.13 -7.92
N LYS A 215 20.90 -6.34 -8.15
CA LYS A 215 20.23 -6.71 -9.41
C LYS A 215 18.89 -7.32 -9.13
N LEU A 216 17.88 -6.82 -9.81
CA LEU A 216 16.54 -7.35 -9.78
C LEU A 216 16.44 -8.67 -10.55
N VAL A 217 15.57 -9.53 -10.06
CA VAL A 217 15.12 -10.75 -10.75
C VAL A 217 13.63 -10.58 -11.02
N ARG A 218 13.20 -10.66 -12.27
CA ARG A 218 11.78 -10.69 -12.62
C ARG A 218 11.21 -12.04 -12.19
N VAL A 219 10.21 -12.02 -11.30
CA VAL A 219 9.68 -13.24 -10.68
C VAL A 219 8.28 -13.62 -11.16
N THR A 220 7.57 -12.72 -11.84
CA THR A 220 6.35 -13.04 -12.59
C THR A 220 6.66 -13.08 -14.08
N THR A 221 6.17 -14.10 -14.77
CA THR A 221 6.46 -14.33 -16.20
C THR A 221 5.23 -14.87 -16.92
N GLU A 222 5.17 -14.65 -18.22
CA GLU A 222 4.11 -15.18 -19.08
C GLU A 222 4.08 -16.72 -19.05
N ALA A 223 5.24 -17.36 -18.89
CA ALA A 223 5.35 -18.81 -18.80
C ALA A 223 4.64 -19.41 -17.57
N MET A 224 4.42 -18.62 -16.52
CA MET A 224 3.64 -19.06 -15.34
C MET A 224 2.17 -18.61 -15.39
N GLY A 225 1.74 -17.96 -16.49
CA GLY A 225 0.39 -17.43 -16.66
C GLY A 225 0.21 -15.98 -16.20
N TRP A 226 1.30 -15.24 -15.93
CA TRP A 226 1.20 -13.80 -15.68
C TRP A 226 0.94 -13.08 -16.99
N GLU A 227 -0.16 -12.34 -17.07
CA GLU A 227 -0.54 -11.64 -18.28
C GLU A 227 0.34 -10.40 -18.49
N SER A 228 0.76 -10.17 -19.73
CA SER A 228 1.64 -9.04 -20.08
C SER A 228 0.99 -7.67 -19.88
N ASP A 229 -0.34 -7.64 -19.74
CA ASP A 229 -1.13 -6.45 -19.46
C ASP A 229 -1.58 -6.37 -17.99
N ALA A 230 -1.07 -7.25 -17.12
CA ALA A 230 -1.34 -7.20 -15.70
C ALA A 230 -0.70 -5.96 -15.05
N TRP A 231 -1.41 -5.32 -14.14
CA TRP A 231 -0.93 -4.20 -13.35
C TRP A 231 -0.80 -4.63 -11.89
N PRO A 232 0.38 -5.14 -11.48
CA PRO A 232 0.61 -5.48 -10.07
C PRO A 232 0.55 -4.23 -9.22
N ASN A 233 -0.20 -4.31 -8.12
CA ASN A 233 -0.32 -3.23 -7.16
C ASN A 233 0.14 -3.72 -5.78
N GLY A 234 -0.71 -3.83 -4.79
CA GLY A 234 -0.35 -4.28 -3.46
C GLY A 234 0.33 -5.64 -3.43
N VAL A 235 1.29 -5.80 -2.54
CA VAL A 235 2.02 -7.04 -2.32
C VAL A 235 2.23 -7.33 -0.84
N VAL A 236 1.91 -8.55 -0.41
CA VAL A 236 2.17 -9.02 0.95
C VAL A 236 2.53 -10.50 0.93
N GLY A 237 3.39 -10.93 1.83
CA GLY A 237 3.71 -12.35 1.97
C GLY A 237 3.44 -12.88 3.36
N THR A 238 3.43 -14.21 3.48
CA THR A 238 3.25 -14.88 4.77
C THR A 238 4.45 -14.66 5.70
N PRO A 239 4.25 -14.62 7.04
CA PRO A 239 5.33 -14.43 8.00
C PRO A 239 6.42 -15.50 7.94
N ASP A 240 6.11 -16.69 7.46
CA ASP A 240 7.08 -17.78 7.23
C ASP A 240 7.87 -17.62 5.92
N GLY A 241 7.56 -16.59 5.14
CA GLY A 241 8.24 -16.26 3.88
C GLY A 241 7.98 -17.24 2.75
N LYS A 242 6.92 -18.07 2.81
CA LYS A 242 6.68 -19.13 1.83
C LYS A 242 5.66 -18.79 0.76
N LYS A 243 4.79 -17.82 1.00
CA LYS A 243 3.77 -17.38 0.03
C LYS A 243 3.86 -15.89 -0.20
N LEU A 244 3.53 -15.48 -1.42
CA LEU A 244 3.39 -14.09 -1.84
C LEU A 244 2.00 -13.89 -2.43
N TYR A 245 1.31 -12.87 -1.98
CA TYR A 245 0.04 -12.41 -2.54
C TYR A 245 0.28 -11.12 -3.31
N VAL A 246 -0.33 -11.00 -4.48
CA VAL A 246 -0.21 -9.84 -5.36
C VAL A 246 -1.59 -9.46 -5.87
N ASN A 247 -1.98 -8.21 -5.66
CA ASN A 247 -3.14 -7.63 -6.30
C ASN A 247 -2.80 -7.33 -7.77
N LYS A 248 -3.73 -7.69 -8.66
CA LYS A 248 -3.71 -7.25 -10.04
C LYS A 248 -4.83 -6.24 -10.24
N TRP A 249 -4.45 -5.05 -10.63
CA TRP A 249 -5.39 -4.00 -11.00
C TRP A 249 -5.71 -4.08 -12.51
N TYR A 250 -6.99 -3.89 -12.86
CA TYR A 250 -7.42 -3.78 -14.26
C TYR A 250 -8.44 -2.67 -14.40
N TYR A 251 -8.38 -1.96 -15.52
CA TYR A 251 -9.35 -0.92 -15.84
C TYR A 251 -10.77 -1.47 -16.11
N ASP A 252 -10.89 -2.74 -16.43
CA ASP A 252 -12.14 -3.39 -16.82
C ASP A 252 -12.78 -4.23 -15.71
N ASN A 253 -12.37 -4.02 -14.45
CA ASN A 253 -12.82 -4.77 -13.27
C ASN A 253 -12.52 -6.29 -13.32
N LYS A 254 -11.60 -6.75 -14.17
CA LYS A 254 -11.13 -8.15 -14.19
C LYS A 254 -9.95 -8.36 -13.27
N GLY A 255 -9.75 -7.50 -12.30
CA GLY A 255 -8.73 -7.63 -11.27
C GLY A 255 -8.94 -8.90 -10.44
N GLY A 256 -8.08 -9.06 -9.47
CA GLY A 256 -8.12 -10.17 -8.54
C GLY A 256 -6.83 -10.20 -7.74
N THR A 257 -6.82 -11.04 -6.72
CA THR A 257 -5.61 -11.32 -5.95
C THR A 257 -5.09 -12.69 -6.32
N TRP A 258 -3.79 -12.76 -6.55
CA TRP A 258 -3.08 -13.98 -6.92
C TRP A 258 -2.13 -14.37 -5.82
N VAL A 259 -1.93 -15.67 -5.60
CA VAL A 259 -0.99 -16.22 -4.64
C VAL A 259 0.03 -17.11 -5.33
N PHE A 260 1.27 -17.01 -4.86
CA PHE A 260 2.43 -17.75 -5.36
C PHE A 260 3.12 -18.45 -4.20
N ASP A 261 3.79 -19.56 -4.49
CA ASP A 261 4.75 -20.15 -3.56
C ASP A 261 6.13 -19.56 -3.85
N ILE A 262 6.82 -19.15 -2.78
CA ILE A 262 8.18 -18.60 -2.83
C ILE A 262 9.17 -19.76 -2.75
N LYS A 263 10.10 -19.85 -3.70
CA LYS A 263 11.21 -20.79 -3.65
C LYS A 263 12.34 -20.26 -2.78
N ARG A 264 13.27 -21.14 -2.42
CA ARG A 264 14.44 -20.80 -1.59
C ARG A 264 15.30 -19.68 -2.20
N ASP A 265 15.37 -19.59 -3.52
CA ASP A 265 16.13 -18.57 -4.26
C ASP A 265 15.35 -17.24 -4.43
N GLY A 266 14.14 -17.14 -3.88
CA GLY A 266 13.27 -15.96 -3.98
C GLY A 266 12.41 -15.93 -5.26
N THR A 267 12.61 -16.86 -6.20
CA THR A 267 11.74 -16.95 -7.38
C THR A 267 10.38 -17.56 -7.02
N LEU A 268 9.38 -17.30 -7.86
CA LEU A 268 8.00 -17.74 -7.62
C LEU A 268 7.66 -19.00 -8.40
N LYS A 269 6.65 -19.73 -7.93
CA LYS A 269 6.01 -20.86 -8.61
C LYS A 269 4.54 -20.99 -8.19
N GLY A 270 3.80 -21.85 -8.90
CA GLY A 270 2.46 -22.25 -8.46
C GLY A 270 1.48 -21.09 -8.39
N MET A 271 1.53 -20.19 -9.38
CA MET A 271 0.57 -19.09 -9.50
C MET A 271 -0.85 -19.63 -9.51
N ARG A 272 -1.70 -19.11 -8.63
CA ARG A 272 -3.12 -19.46 -8.56
C ARG A 272 -3.94 -18.26 -8.10
N LYS A 273 -5.18 -18.21 -8.54
CA LYS A 273 -6.10 -17.17 -8.09
C LYS A 273 -6.44 -17.42 -6.61
N PHE A 274 -6.33 -16.38 -5.80
CA PHE A 274 -6.68 -16.40 -4.39
C PHE A 274 -8.10 -15.86 -4.18
N SER A 275 -8.42 -14.73 -4.83
CA SER A 275 -9.73 -14.10 -4.75
C SER A 275 -10.06 -13.39 -6.07
N ASP A 276 -11.35 -13.31 -6.40
CA ASP A 276 -11.85 -12.49 -7.51
C ASP A 276 -11.77 -10.99 -7.16
N TRP A 277 -11.65 -10.67 -5.89
CA TRP A 277 -11.42 -9.31 -5.43
C TRP A 277 -9.94 -8.96 -5.60
N GLY A 278 -9.70 -7.92 -6.34
CA GLY A 278 -8.41 -7.24 -6.38
C GLY A 278 -8.51 -5.91 -5.63
N GLY A 279 -7.44 -5.16 -5.67
CA GLY A 279 -7.41 -3.87 -5.02
C GLY A 279 -6.08 -3.17 -5.18
N ASP A 280 -5.86 -2.25 -4.28
CA ASP A 280 -4.67 -1.45 -4.12
C ASP A 280 -3.73 -2.12 -3.11
N GLY A 281 -3.39 -1.51 -2.00
CA GLY A 281 -2.49 -2.10 -1.02
C GLY A 281 -3.09 -3.23 -0.18
N MET A 282 -2.22 -3.96 0.52
CA MET A 282 -2.59 -5.14 1.31
C MET A 282 -1.80 -5.24 2.62
N SER A 283 -2.42 -5.85 3.62
CA SER A 283 -1.73 -6.37 4.81
C SER A 283 -2.23 -7.76 5.19
N MET A 284 -1.66 -8.33 6.25
CA MET A 284 -2.02 -9.66 6.76
C MET A 284 -2.07 -9.64 8.29
N ASP A 285 -2.97 -10.43 8.87
CA ASP A 285 -3.01 -10.65 10.32
C ASP A 285 -2.27 -11.92 10.75
N GLU A 286 -2.16 -12.10 12.06
CA GLU A 286 -1.48 -13.26 12.70
C GLU A 286 -2.14 -14.61 12.41
N GLN A 287 -3.38 -14.61 11.91
CA GLN A 287 -4.12 -15.81 11.52
C GLN A 287 -3.92 -16.15 10.03
N GLY A 288 -3.25 -15.27 9.29
CA GLY A 288 -3.01 -15.42 7.85
C GLY A 288 -4.14 -14.87 6.97
N ASN A 289 -5.08 -14.13 7.55
CA ASN A 289 -6.11 -13.46 6.79
C ASN A 289 -5.49 -12.27 6.04
N VAL A 290 -5.85 -12.12 4.77
CA VAL A 290 -5.34 -11.06 3.87
C VAL A 290 -6.33 -9.91 3.81
N TYR A 291 -5.88 -8.71 4.12
CA TYR A 291 -6.67 -7.47 4.11
C TYR A 291 -6.36 -6.70 2.83
N ILE A 292 -7.35 -6.50 1.99
CA ILE A 292 -7.24 -5.86 0.67
C ILE A 292 -7.96 -4.52 0.71
N SER A 293 -7.26 -3.44 0.40
CA SER A 293 -7.83 -2.11 0.21
C SER A 293 -8.35 -1.95 -1.22
N ASN A 294 -9.55 -1.42 -1.38
CA ASN A 294 -10.14 -1.15 -2.69
C ASN A 294 -11.20 -0.04 -2.65
N GLY A 295 -11.93 0.17 -3.75
CA GLY A 295 -12.98 1.20 -3.85
C GLY A 295 -14.15 1.05 -2.87
N GLU A 296 -14.31 -0.10 -2.22
CA GLU A 296 -15.36 -0.33 -1.21
C GLU A 296 -14.88 -0.10 0.23
N GLY A 297 -13.57 0.02 0.43
CA GLY A 297 -12.92 0.11 1.73
C GLY A 297 -11.90 -1.01 1.92
N VAL A 298 -11.88 -1.66 3.09
CA VAL A 298 -11.02 -2.81 3.36
C VAL A 298 -11.85 -4.09 3.45
N LEU A 299 -11.46 -5.09 2.67
CA LEU A 299 -12.02 -6.44 2.73
C LEU A 299 -10.97 -7.41 3.28
N ALA A 300 -11.37 -8.33 4.17
CA ALA A 300 -10.47 -9.40 4.59
C ALA A 300 -10.95 -10.75 4.09
N PHE A 301 -9.97 -11.59 3.75
CA PHE A 301 -10.17 -12.95 3.25
C PHE A 301 -9.38 -13.94 4.10
N ASP A 302 -9.99 -15.06 4.43
CA ASP A 302 -9.29 -16.16 5.09
C ASP A 302 -8.21 -16.79 4.17
N PRO A 303 -7.36 -17.68 4.66
CA PRO A 303 -6.33 -18.34 3.83
C PRO A 303 -6.87 -19.14 2.64
N ASP A 304 -8.15 -19.48 2.64
CA ASP A 304 -8.84 -20.21 1.56
C ASP A 304 -9.47 -19.26 0.53
N GLY A 305 -9.44 -17.94 0.78
CA GLY A 305 -9.96 -16.90 -0.11
C GLY A 305 -11.44 -16.55 0.10
N ASN A 306 -12.04 -16.98 1.21
CA ASN A 306 -13.41 -16.60 1.56
C ASN A 306 -13.43 -15.21 2.18
N ASN A 307 -14.36 -14.34 1.75
CA ASN A 307 -14.52 -13.02 2.36
C ASN A 307 -15.12 -13.15 3.77
N ILE A 308 -14.41 -12.65 4.77
CA ILE A 308 -14.74 -12.73 6.20
C ILE A 308 -14.92 -11.38 6.88
N LEU A 309 -14.60 -10.28 6.21
CA LEU A 309 -14.76 -8.93 6.76
C LEU A 309 -14.92 -7.93 5.62
N LYS A 310 -15.77 -6.92 5.85
CA LYS A 310 -15.82 -5.70 5.04
C LYS A 310 -15.95 -4.47 5.94
N ILE A 311 -15.05 -3.52 5.77
CA ILE A 311 -15.04 -2.23 6.46
C ILE A 311 -15.20 -1.13 5.41
N PRO A 312 -16.43 -0.67 5.14
CA PRO A 312 -16.67 0.48 4.27
C PRO A 312 -16.05 1.75 4.87
N THR A 313 -15.29 2.48 4.07
CA THR A 313 -14.60 3.72 4.52
C THR A 313 -15.26 5.00 4.01
N GLY A 314 -16.36 4.88 3.26
CA GLY A 314 -17.09 6.04 2.73
C GLY A 314 -16.47 6.68 1.49
N GLY A 315 -15.52 6.01 0.84
CA GLY A 315 -14.87 6.52 -0.38
C GLY A 315 -13.73 5.64 -0.87
N GLY A 316 -13.68 4.41 -0.37
CA GLY A 316 -12.62 3.46 -0.68
C GLY A 316 -11.40 3.58 0.25
N ALA A 317 -10.44 2.72 0.03
CA ALA A 317 -9.14 2.68 0.70
C ALA A 317 -8.04 2.43 -0.34
N THR A 318 -6.91 3.07 -0.15
CA THR A 318 -5.74 2.88 -1.00
C THR A 318 -4.83 1.78 -0.45
N ASN A 319 -4.52 1.83 0.86
CA ASN A 319 -3.66 0.84 1.48
C ASN A 319 -4.02 0.66 2.97
N ASN A 320 -3.45 -0.35 3.61
CA ASN A 320 -3.67 -0.58 5.03
C ASN A 320 -2.48 -1.28 5.69
N THR A 321 -2.33 -1.10 7.01
CA THR A 321 -1.33 -1.80 7.81
C THR A 321 -1.81 -1.99 9.24
N PHE A 322 -1.35 -3.04 9.89
CA PHE A 322 -1.56 -3.21 11.33
C PHE A 322 -0.54 -2.40 12.13
N ALA A 323 -1.03 -1.70 13.13
CA ALA A 323 -0.27 -0.73 13.91
C ALA A 323 -0.73 -0.69 15.38
N GLY A 324 -0.31 0.36 16.10
CA GLY A 324 -0.59 0.52 17.51
C GLY A 324 0.40 -0.25 18.37
N LYS A 325 0.47 0.07 19.66
CA LYS A 325 1.43 -0.55 20.59
C LYS A 325 1.28 -2.06 20.74
N ASP A 326 0.10 -2.58 20.49
CA ASP A 326 -0.26 -3.98 20.61
C ASP A 326 -0.49 -4.67 19.26
N GLY A 327 -0.26 -3.94 18.14
CA GLY A 327 -0.45 -4.45 16.78
C GLY A 327 -1.91 -4.68 16.38
N ARG A 328 -2.86 -4.13 17.14
CA ARG A 328 -4.30 -4.37 16.94
C ARG A 328 -5.05 -3.15 16.40
N THR A 329 -4.36 -2.20 15.83
CA THR A 329 -4.95 -1.07 15.12
C THR A 329 -4.78 -1.29 13.63
N LEU A 330 -5.87 -1.50 12.90
CA LEU A 330 -5.82 -1.46 11.45
C LEU A 330 -5.84 0.02 11.05
N PHE A 331 -4.72 0.50 10.53
CA PHE A 331 -4.56 1.84 9.99
C PHE A 331 -4.78 1.78 8.48
N ILE A 332 -5.58 2.70 7.95
CA ILE A 332 -6.05 2.69 6.58
C ILE A 332 -5.77 4.05 5.95
N THR A 333 -5.14 4.07 4.80
CA THR A 333 -4.99 5.24 3.94
C THR A 333 -6.14 5.32 2.94
N GLY A 334 -6.54 6.55 2.57
CA GLY A 334 -7.75 6.77 1.76
C GLY A 334 -9.04 6.85 2.61
N PRO A 335 -10.16 7.29 1.99
CA PRO A 335 -10.20 7.84 0.62
C PRO A 335 -9.27 9.05 0.49
N ALA A 336 -8.76 9.27 -0.70
CA ALA A 336 -7.68 10.16 -1.13
C ALA A 336 -7.03 11.10 -0.08
N ASP A 337 -7.83 11.93 0.60
CA ASP A 337 -7.37 13.05 1.43
C ASP A 337 -7.29 12.77 2.94
N GLN A 338 -7.52 11.53 3.38
CA GLN A 338 -7.56 11.21 4.81
C GLN A 338 -6.86 9.92 5.18
N ILE A 339 -6.65 9.77 6.48
CA ILE A 339 -6.24 8.52 7.13
C ILE A 339 -7.27 8.14 8.17
N THR A 340 -7.56 6.84 8.25
CA THR A 340 -8.53 6.29 9.20
C THR A 340 -7.93 5.12 9.97
N ALA A 341 -8.57 4.74 11.06
CA ALA A 341 -8.17 3.55 11.80
C ALA A 341 -9.35 2.90 12.52
N ILE A 342 -9.21 1.61 12.80
CA ILE A 342 -10.16 0.83 13.58
C ILE A 342 -9.45 -0.15 14.50
N ARG A 343 -10.05 -0.46 15.65
CA ARG A 343 -9.51 -1.44 16.60
C ARG A 343 -9.95 -2.84 16.23
N MET A 344 -8.97 -3.76 16.20
CA MET A 344 -9.15 -5.16 15.83
C MET A 344 -8.96 -6.08 17.05
N ASN A 345 -9.55 -7.28 17.00
CA ASN A 345 -9.30 -8.36 17.95
C ASN A 345 -8.08 -9.21 17.58
N VAL A 346 -7.61 -9.09 16.35
CA VAL A 346 -6.41 -9.76 15.82
C VAL A 346 -5.24 -8.79 15.72
N ARG A 347 -4.03 -9.31 15.65
CA ARG A 347 -2.79 -8.54 15.43
C ARG A 347 -2.34 -8.66 13.99
N GLY A 348 -1.59 -7.69 13.53
CA GLY A 348 -0.85 -7.82 12.28
C GLY A 348 0.17 -8.95 12.33
N ALA A 349 0.35 -9.63 11.21
CA ALA A 349 1.31 -10.71 11.06
C ALA A 349 2.75 -10.26 11.32
N ASP A 350 3.05 -9.01 10.98
CA ASP A 350 4.40 -8.42 11.13
C ASP A 350 4.63 -7.82 12.52
N TYR A 351 3.64 -7.89 13.41
CA TYR A 351 3.75 -7.29 14.74
C TYR A 351 4.84 -7.96 15.57
N GLY A 352 5.80 -7.15 16.00
CA GLY A 352 6.96 -7.64 16.78
C GLY A 352 8.01 -8.35 15.93
N TRP A 353 7.82 -8.48 14.63
CA TRP A 353 8.80 -9.01 13.73
C TRP A 353 9.78 -7.89 13.32
N CYS A 354 10.97 -7.98 13.84
CA CYS A 354 12.12 -7.23 13.37
C CYS A 354 13.16 -8.28 12.97
N PRO A 355 13.53 -8.42 11.69
CA PRO A 355 14.42 -9.48 11.22
C PRO A 355 15.78 -9.50 11.90
N ASN A 356 16.14 -8.45 12.62
CA ASN A 356 17.42 -8.30 13.29
C ASN A 356 17.34 -8.37 14.83
N ARG A 357 16.25 -8.83 15.43
CA ARG A 357 16.23 -9.24 16.84
C ARG A 357 16.73 -10.68 16.98
N ARG A 358 18.01 -10.90 16.68
CA ARG A 358 18.76 -11.96 17.37
C ARG A 358 19.44 -11.29 18.55
N ASN A 359 19.04 -11.71 19.74
CA ASN A 359 19.71 -11.40 20.99
C ASN A 359 21.20 -11.71 20.91
#